data_6c58e272b2d87d0fdf17e7e6579973cc
#
_entry.id   6c58e272b2d87d0fdf17e7e6579973cc
#
_cell.length_a   1.000
_cell.length_b   1.000
_cell.length_c   1.000
_cell.angle_alpha   90.00
_cell.angle_beta   90.00
_cell.angle_gamma   90.00
#
_symmetry.space_group_name_H-M   'P 1'
#
loop_
_entity.id
_entity.type
_entity.pdbx_description
1 polymer ?
#
loop_
_entity_poly.entity_id
_entity_poly.type
_entity_poly.pdbx_seq_one_letter_code
_entity_poly.pdbx_strand_id
1 'polypeptide(L)'
;MTSIEELNPELKGIGRYEFGWADTDVAGASAKRGLNEDVVRDISGKKSEPQWMLDLRLKGLKLFDRKPMPTWGSDLSGIDFDNIKYFVRSSEKQATSWEELPEDIKNTYDKLGIPEAEKQRLVAGVAAQYESEVVYHSIREDLEEQGVIFVDTDTGLKEHEELFKEYFGTVIPVGDNKFAALNTSVWSGGSFIYVPKGVHVDIPLQAYFRINTENMGQFERTLIIVDEDAYVHYVEGCTAPIYSSDSLHSAVVEIIVKKGGRCRYTTIQNWSNNVYNLVTKRATCEAGATMEWVDGNIGSKVTMKYPAIYLMGEHAKGETLSIAFAGEGQHQDAGAKMVHAAPHTSSSILSKSVARGGGRTSYRGLIQVNEGAHGSKSNVLCDALLVDQISRSDTYPYVDIREDDVSMGHEASVSKVSDDQLFYLMSRGMEEDEAMAMIVRGFVEPIAKELPMEYALELNRLIELQMEGAVG
;
A
#
# COMPACT_ATOMS: atom_id res chain seq x y z
N MET A 1 11.89 -18.29 -25.19
CA MET A 1 11.61 -16.84 -25.29
C MET A 1 12.76 -16.08 -24.67
N THR A 2 13.22 -15.02 -25.30
CA THR A 2 14.24 -14.14 -24.70
C THR A 2 13.63 -13.49 -23.47
N SER A 3 14.25 -13.60 -22.30
CA SER A 3 13.74 -13.00 -21.07
C SER A 3 13.73 -11.46 -21.17
N ILE A 4 12.87 -10.77 -20.43
CA ILE A 4 12.85 -9.30 -20.40
C ILE A 4 14.18 -8.75 -19.90
N GLU A 5 14.88 -9.47 -19.00
CA GLU A 5 16.23 -9.13 -18.52
C GLU A 5 17.31 -9.27 -19.61
N GLU A 6 17.13 -10.16 -20.59
CA GLU A 6 18.02 -10.28 -21.75
C GLU A 6 17.80 -9.16 -22.75
N LEU A 7 16.57 -8.63 -22.84
CA LEU A 7 16.22 -7.47 -23.67
C LEU A 7 16.61 -6.14 -23.03
N ASN A 8 16.67 -6.09 -21.70
CA ASN A 8 16.95 -4.90 -20.90
C ASN A 8 18.03 -5.25 -19.84
N PRO A 9 19.33 -5.28 -20.23
CA PRO A 9 20.41 -5.67 -19.31
C PRO A 9 20.51 -4.83 -18.04
N GLU A 10 20.02 -3.59 -18.07
CA GLU A 10 19.94 -2.66 -16.95
C GLU A 10 18.99 -3.12 -15.82
N LEU A 11 18.06 -4.00 -16.14
CA LEU A 11 17.13 -4.55 -15.13
C LEU A 11 17.65 -5.83 -14.47
N LYS A 12 18.84 -6.28 -14.88
CA LYS A 12 19.44 -7.52 -14.38
C LYS A 12 19.77 -7.42 -12.90
N GLY A 13 19.11 -8.23 -12.09
CA GLY A 13 19.26 -8.25 -10.63
C GLY A 13 18.20 -7.49 -9.83
N ILE A 14 17.40 -6.64 -10.48
CA ILE A 14 16.25 -5.98 -9.84
C ILE A 14 15.19 -7.06 -9.55
N GLY A 15 14.71 -7.11 -8.29
CA GLY A 15 13.68 -8.08 -7.85
C GLY A 15 14.15 -9.52 -7.68
N ARG A 16 15.47 -9.80 -7.70
CA ARG A 16 16.05 -11.13 -7.47
C ARG A 16 16.36 -11.35 -6.00
N TYR A 17 15.37 -11.57 -5.18
CA TYR A 17 15.58 -11.97 -3.78
C TYR A 17 14.95 -13.34 -3.51
N GLU A 18 15.51 -14.08 -2.55
CA GLU A 18 14.90 -15.29 -2.04
C GLU A 18 13.69 -14.93 -1.21
N PHE A 19 12.52 -15.42 -1.57
CA PHE A 19 11.28 -15.15 -0.86
C PHE A 19 11.36 -15.70 0.58
N GLY A 20 10.90 -14.88 1.55
CA GLY A 20 10.82 -15.30 2.96
C GLY A 20 12.14 -15.29 3.75
N TRP A 21 13.27 -14.84 3.19
CA TRP A 21 14.51 -14.72 3.94
C TRP A 21 14.42 -13.69 5.10
N ALA A 22 15.15 -13.94 6.19
CA ALA A 22 15.21 -13.07 7.37
C ALA A 22 16.67 -12.75 7.74
N ASP A 23 16.89 -11.54 8.30
CA ASP A 23 18.18 -11.14 8.87
C ASP A 23 18.24 -11.47 10.36
N THR A 24 19.42 -11.34 10.99
CA THR A 24 19.60 -11.55 12.43
C THR A 24 18.85 -10.50 13.22
N ASP A 25 17.92 -10.91 14.09
CA ASP A 25 17.09 -10.04 14.92
C ASP A 25 17.80 -9.64 16.23
N VAL A 26 18.73 -8.71 16.16
CA VAL A 26 19.42 -8.17 17.36
C VAL A 26 18.59 -7.08 18.04
N ALA A 27 18.03 -6.16 17.28
CA ALA A 27 17.25 -5.02 17.77
C ALA A 27 15.90 -5.44 18.35
N GLY A 28 15.23 -6.39 17.72
CA GLY A 28 13.91 -6.86 18.14
C GLY A 28 13.93 -7.70 19.42
N ALA A 29 15.04 -8.32 19.78
CA ALA A 29 15.13 -9.17 20.97
C ALA A 29 14.82 -8.41 22.28
N SER A 30 15.15 -7.11 22.35
CA SER A 30 14.93 -6.25 23.54
C SER A 30 13.65 -5.42 23.49
N ALA A 31 12.88 -5.46 22.42
CA ALA A 31 11.69 -4.63 22.24
C ALA A 31 10.55 -5.05 23.18
N LYS A 32 9.87 -4.05 23.77
CA LYS A 32 8.69 -4.28 24.63
C LYS A 32 7.51 -4.79 23.81
N ARG A 33 6.73 -5.69 24.40
CA ARG A 33 5.48 -6.23 23.82
C ARG A 33 4.25 -5.63 24.49
N GLY A 34 3.15 -5.69 23.79
CA GLY A 34 1.84 -5.26 24.27
C GLY A 34 1.58 -3.75 24.09
N LEU A 35 0.32 -3.41 23.95
CA LEU A 35 -0.15 -2.03 23.75
C LEU A 35 -0.68 -1.46 25.07
N ASN A 36 -0.03 -0.42 25.59
CA ASN A 36 -0.43 0.29 26.77
C ASN A 36 0.12 1.73 26.77
N GLU A 37 -0.28 2.53 27.77
CA GLU A 37 0.13 3.94 27.87
C GLU A 37 1.65 4.10 28.01
N ASP A 38 2.34 3.19 28.72
CA ASP A 38 3.79 3.25 28.92
C ASP A 38 4.54 3.04 27.59
N VAL A 39 4.08 2.11 26.76
CA VAL A 39 4.64 1.88 25.42
C VAL A 39 4.43 3.10 24.53
N VAL A 40 3.25 3.72 24.54
CA VAL A 40 2.94 4.92 23.76
C VAL A 40 3.82 6.09 24.19
N ARG A 41 4.02 6.30 25.50
CA ARG A 41 4.92 7.35 26.04
C ARG A 41 6.40 7.07 25.72
N ASP A 42 6.80 5.81 25.75
CA ASP A 42 8.18 5.39 25.40
C ASP A 42 8.50 5.69 23.93
N ILE A 43 7.55 5.39 23.01
CA ILE A 43 7.67 5.73 21.59
C ILE A 43 7.85 7.25 21.41
N SER A 44 6.95 8.04 21.98
CA SER A 44 6.99 9.49 21.86
C SER A 44 8.26 10.10 22.47
N GLY A 45 8.70 9.57 23.61
CA GLY A 45 9.95 9.99 24.28
C GLY A 45 11.19 9.69 23.45
N LYS A 46 11.29 8.47 22.89
CA LYS A 46 12.41 8.06 22.02
C LYS A 46 12.50 8.91 20.75
N LYS A 47 11.36 9.39 20.25
CA LYS A 47 11.26 10.25 19.08
C LYS A 47 11.42 11.73 19.40
N SER A 48 11.44 12.11 20.69
CA SER A 48 11.47 13.51 21.14
C SER A 48 10.34 14.36 20.52
N GLU A 49 9.13 13.82 20.51
CA GLU A 49 7.96 14.46 19.91
C GLU A 49 7.45 15.64 20.74
N PRO A 50 6.79 16.65 20.08
CA PRO A 50 6.12 17.71 20.79
C PRO A 50 4.91 17.18 21.59
N GLN A 51 4.55 17.88 22.68
CA GLN A 51 3.50 17.45 23.62
C GLN A 51 2.15 17.18 22.91
N TRP A 52 1.77 18.01 21.93
CA TRP A 52 0.52 17.81 21.20
C TRP A 52 0.44 16.48 20.45
N MET A 53 1.59 15.97 19.96
CA MET A 53 1.64 14.65 19.31
C MET A 53 1.47 13.52 20.33
N LEU A 54 2.11 13.62 21.51
CA LEU A 54 1.88 12.67 22.59
C LEU A 54 0.40 12.67 23.02
N ASP A 55 -0.22 13.84 23.15
CA ASP A 55 -1.65 13.93 23.51
C ASP A 55 -2.54 13.27 22.46
N LEU A 56 -2.19 13.42 21.18
CA LEU A 56 -2.88 12.77 20.07
C LEU A 56 -2.71 11.24 20.10
N ARG A 57 -1.50 10.75 20.38
CA ARG A 57 -1.21 9.31 20.56
C ARG A 57 -2.04 8.70 21.68
N LEU A 58 -2.07 9.36 22.85
CA LEU A 58 -2.86 8.90 24.00
C LEU A 58 -4.37 8.94 23.74
N LYS A 59 -4.85 9.91 22.96
CA LYS A 59 -6.23 9.93 22.46
C LYS A 59 -6.51 8.75 21.54
N GLY A 60 -5.56 8.41 20.65
CA GLY A 60 -5.63 7.25 19.79
C GLY A 60 -5.78 5.95 20.60
N LEU A 61 -4.94 5.75 21.62
CA LEU A 61 -5.00 4.58 22.51
C LEU A 61 -6.39 4.43 23.16
N LYS A 62 -6.92 5.50 23.75
CA LYS A 62 -8.25 5.51 24.36
C LYS A 62 -9.38 5.16 23.36
N LEU A 63 -9.24 5.61 22.11
CA LEU A 63 -10.19 5.29 21.05
C LEU A 63 -10.05 3.85 20.55
N PHE A 64 -8.84 3.35 20.46
CA PHE A 64 -8.58 1.94 20.14
C PHE A 64 -9.25 1.01 21.16
N ASP A 65 -9.09 1.26 22.45
CA ASP A 65 -9.71 0.45 23.51
C ASP A 65 -11.25 0.45 23.44
N ARG A 66 -11.83 1.63 23.13
CA ARG A 66 -13.29 1.78 23.07
C ARG A 66 -13.93 1.20 21.82
N LYS A 67 -13.22 1.20 20.69
CA LYS A 67 -13.77 0.71 19.42
C LYS A 67 -13.78 -0.82 19.39
N PRO A 68 -14.91 -1.46 19.07
CA PRO A 68 -14.95 -2.90 18.89
C PRO A 68 -14.13 -3.31 17.66
N MET A 69 -13.71 -4.56 17.63
CA MET A 69 -13.21 -5.18 16.40
C MET A 69 -14.34 -5.19 15.36
N PRO A 70 -14.00 -5.00 14.07
CA PRO A 70 -14.98 -5.17 13.01
C PRO A 70 -15.51 -6.60 13.00
N THR A 71 -16.83 -6.75 12.87
CA THR A 71 -17.52 -8.04 12.77
C THR A 71 -17.83 -8.44 11.33
N TRP A 72 -17.33 -7.66 10.39
CA TRP A 72 -17.45 -7.84 8.94
C TRP A 72 -16.07 -7.96 8.31
N GLY A 73 -16.00 -8.48 7.10
CA GLY A 73 -14.73 -8.66 6.39
C GLY A 73 -14.08 -9.98 6.74
N SER A 74 -12.76 -9.97 6.79
CA SER A 74 -11.94 -11.14 7.12
C SER A 74 -11.94 -11.44 8.62
N ASP A 75 -11.60 -12.68 8.97
CA ASP A 75 -11.43 -13.08 10.38
C ASP A 75 -10.15 -12.45 10.97
N LEU A 76 -10.31 -11.65 12.02
CA LEU A 76 -9.25 -10.95 12.73
C LEU A 76 -9.04 -11.50 14.15
N SER A 77 -9.71 -12.60 14.52
CA SER A 77 -9.67 -13.16 15.87
C SER A 77 -8.28 -13.68 16.29
N GLY A 78 -7.41 -13.97 15.32
CA GLY A 78 -6.04 -14.43 15.58
C GLY A 78 -5.05 -13.31 15.91
N ILE A 79 -5.44 -12.03 15.90
CA ILE A 79 -4.53 -10.93 16.25
C ILE A 79 -4.36 -10.86 17.76
N ASP A 80 -3.14 -11.12 18.24
CA ASP A 80 -2.76 -11.00 19.64
C ASP A 80 -2.05 -9.67 19.90
N PHE A 81 -2.83 -8.62 20.27
CA PHE A 81 -2.30 -7.29 20.53
C PHE A 81 -1.35 -7.22 21.73
N ASP A 82 -1.41 -8.18 22.64
CA ASP A 82 -0.53 -8.22 23.83
C ASP A 82 0.86 -8.80 23.50
N ASN A 83 0.98 -9.54 22.40
CA ASN A 83 2.23 -10.15 21.97
C ASN A 83 2.98 -9.37 20.88
N ILE A 84 2.37 -8.32 20.30
CA ILE A 84 3.01 -7.51 19.26
C ILE A 84 4.06 -6.57 19.88
N LYS A 85 5.20 -6.44 19.19
CA LYS A 85 6.20 -5.39 19.42
C LYS A 85 5.81 -4.17 18.59
N TYR A 86 5.45 -3.06 19.24
CA TYR A 86 4.93 -1.87 18.56
C TYR A 86 5.99 -0.91 18.06
N PHE A 87 7.22 -1.04 18.52
CA PHE A 87 8.33 -0.22 18.10
C PHE A 87 9.65 -0.96 18.25
N VAL A 88 10.39 -1.05 17.16
CA VAL A 88 11.75 -1.61 17.11
C VAL A 88 12.64 -0.60 16.40
N ARG A 89 13.70 -0.14 17.08
CA ARG A 89 14.69 0.75 16.49
C ARG A 89 15.86 -0.08 16.02
N SER A 90 16.15 -0.05 14.72
CA SER A 90 17.23 -0.79 14.09
C SER A 90 18.52 0.03 13.91
N SER A 91 18.41 1.37 13.92
CA SER A 91 19.54 2.29 13.80
C SER A 91 19.33 3.53 14.68
N GLU A 92 20.42 4.07 15.25
CA GLU A 92 20.34 5.33 16.01
C GLU A 92 20.31 6.57 15.12
N LYS A 93 20.76 6.44 13.87
CA LYS A 93 20.83 7.54 12.88
C LYS A 93 20.41 7.06 11.51
N GLN A 94 19.72 7.94 10.79
CA GLN A 94 19.46 7.77 9.37
C GLN A 94 20.75 7.97 8.58
N ALA A 95 21.02 7.08 7.62
CA ALA A 95 22.16 7.18 6.73
C ALA A 95 21.86 8.14 5.58
N THR A 96 22.89 8.85 5.11
CA THR A 96 22.83 9.73 3.93
C THR A 96 23.43 9.06 2.68
N SER A 97 24.14 7.95 2.87
CA SER A 97 24.64 7.12 1.77
C SER A 97 24.45 5.63 2.09
N TRP A 98 24.39 4.80 1.05
CA TRP A 98 24.25 3.34 1.19
C TRP A 98 25.44 2.71 1.94
N GLU A 99 26.62 3.31 1.84
CA GLU A 99 27.83 2.85 2.49
C GLU A 99 27.80 3.00 4.01
N GLU A 100 27.02 3.95 4.53
CA GLU A 100 26.88 4.22 5.97
C GLU A 100 25.91 3.27 6.68
N LEU A 101 25.09 2.52 5.93
CA LEU A 101 24.14 1.56 6.51
C LEU A 101 24.88 0.41 7.19
N PRO A 102 24.33 -0.13 8.32
CA PRO A 102 24.74 -1.41 8.87
C PRO A 102 24.73 -2.50 7.79
N GLU A 103 25.72 -3.40 7.83
CA GLU A 103 25.96 -4.37 6.76
C GLU A 103 24.78 -5.33 6.55
N ASP A 104 24.09 -5.72 7.60
CA ASP A 104 22.87 -6.54 7.55
C ASP A 104 21.72 -5.83 6.84
N ILE A 105 21.47 -4.55 7.16
CA ILE A 105 20.46 -3.73 6.50
C ILE A 105 20.83 -3.47 5.04
N LYS A 106 22.09 -3.15 4.77
CA LYS A 106 22.60 -2.95 3.42
C LYS A 106 22.40 -4.19 2.55
N ASN A 107 22.79 -5.37 3.05
CA ASN A 107 22.58 -6.64 2.36
C ASN A 107 21.10 -6.92 2.06
N THR A 108 20.20 -6.50 2.96
CA THR A 108 18.75 -6.59 2.74
C THR A 108 18.34 -5.83 1.50
N TYR A 109 18.68 -4.55 1.41
CA TYR A 109 18.28 -3.70 0.30
C TYR A 109 19.04 -3.99 -1.00
N ASP A 110 20.28 -4.48 -0.92
CA ASP A 110 21.02 -4.99 -2.08
C ASP A 110 20.30 -6.19 -2.71
N LYS A 111 19.76 -7.12 -1.89
CA LYS A 111 18.95 -8.24 -2.37
C LYS A 111 17.64 -7.79 -3.04
N LEU A 112 17.06 -6.69 -2.57
CA LEU A 112 15.86 -6.08 -3.17
C LEU A 112 16.17 -5.28 -4.45
N GLY A 113 17.45 -5.02 -4.76
CA GLY A 113 17.86 -4.29 -5.96
C GLY A 113 17.69 -2.77 -5.89
N ILE A 114 17.41 -2.20 -4.70
CA ILE A 114 17.11 -0.77 -4.52
C ILE A 114 18.29 0.13 -4.86
N PRO A 115 19.55 -0.13 -4.40
CA PRO A 115 20.68 0.70 -4.75
C PRO A 115 20.93 0.77 -6.26
N GLU A 116 20.64 -0.31 -6.99
CA GLU A 116 20.81 -0.35 -8.44
C GLU A 116 19.77 0.52 -9.16
N ALA A 117 18.52 0.48 -8.73
CA ALA A 117 17.45 1.33 -9.28
C ALA A 117 17.76 2.82 -9.10
N GLU A 118 18.33 3.22 -7.93
CA GLU A 118 18.73 4.60 -7.66
C GLU A 118 19.93 5.01 -8.53
N LYS A 119 20.98 4.17 -8.62
CA LYS A 119 22.15 4.41 -9.47
C LYS A 119 21.79 4.60 -10.95
N GLN A 120 20.81 3.87 -11.44
CA GLN A 120 20.31 3.98 -12.81
C GLN A 120 19.35 5.17 -13.03
N ARG A 121 19.10 5.98 -12.00
CA ARG A 121 18.20 7.14 -12.05
C ARG A 121 16.77 6.81 -12.45
N LEU A 122 16.29 5.63 -12.07
CA LEU A 122 14.90 5.21 -12.27
C LEU A 122 13.94 5.87 -11.27
N VAL A 123 14.47 6.56 -10.24
CA VAL A 123 13.72 7.20 -9.17
C VAL A 123 14.16 8.64 -8.96
N ALA A 124 13.24 9.50 -8.55
CA ALA A 124 13.52 10.90 -8.21
C ALA A 124 13.91 11.09 -6.72
N GLY A 125 13.58 10.12 -5.89
CA GLY A 125 13.96 10.04 -4.48
C GLY A 125 13.64 8.67 -3.93
N VAL A 126 14.37 8.25 -2.91
CA VAL A 126 14.26 6.95 -2.24
C VAL A 126 14.16 7.13 -0.73
N ALA A 127 13.23 6.43 -0.10
CA ALA A 127 13.19 6.21 1.34
C ALA A 127 13.21 4.71 1.61
N ALA A 128 14.10 4.25 2.49
CA ALA A 128 14.18 2.86 2.90
C ALA A 128 13.89 2.76 4.39
N GLN A 129 12.81 2.08 4.77
CA GLN A 129 12.41 1.82 6.15
C GLN A 129 12.68 0.36 6.51
N TYR A 130 13.42 0.18 7.59
CA TYR A 130 13.68 -1.11 8.19
C TYR A 130 13.13 -1.11 9.61
N GLU A 131 12.23 -2.04 9.91
CA GLU A 131 11.46 -2.07 11.16
C GLU A 131 10.58 -0.81 11.33
N SER A 132 10.78 -0.06 12.42
CA SER A 132 9.93 1.08 12.77
C SER A 132 10.43 2.42 12.24
N GLU A 133 11.62 2.51 11.65
CA GLU A 133 12.22 3.81 11.29
C GLU A 133 12.82 3.78 9.89
N VAL A 134 12.81 4.93 9.21
CA VAL A 134 13.52 5.12 7.94
C VAL A 134 15.02 5.15 8.22
N VAL A 135 15.77 4.27 7.58
CA VAL A 135 17.22 4.09 7.78
C VAL A 135 18.05 4.76 6.69
N TYR A 136 17.45 4.99 5.53
CA TYR A 136 18.09 5.68 4.41
C TYR A 136 17.08 6.58 3.70
N HIS A 137 17.53 7.74 3.25
CA HIS A 137 16.73 8.68 2.47
C HIS A 137 17.58 9.47 1.49
N SER A 138 17.09 9.66 0.28
CA SER A 138 17.65 10.59 -0.71
C SER A 138 16.55 11.23 -1.57
N ILE A 139 16.82 12.41 -2.09
CA ILE A 139 16.01 13.09 -3.09
C ILE A 139 16.94 13.87 -4.04
N ARG A 140 16.52 14.08 -5.27
CA ARG A 140 17.28 14.86 -6.25
C ARG A 140 17.34 16.33 -5.85
N GLU A 141 18.54 16.94 -5.95
CA GLU A 141 18.78 18.35 -5.62
C GLU A 141 17.87 19.30 -6.41
N ASP A 142 17.62 19.03 -7.69
CA ASP A 142 16.76 19.89 -8.52
C ASP A 142 15.30 19.91 -8.05
N LEU A 143 14.82 18.89 -7.34
CA LEU A 143 13.50 18.87 -6.72
C LEU A 143 13.50 19.63 -5.37
N GLU A 144 14.56 19.48 -4.58
CA GLU A 144 14.73 20.26 -3.34
C GLU A 144 14.81 21.77 -3.63
N GLU A 145 15.56 22.17 -4.69
CA GLU A 145 15.63 23.56 -5.14
C GLU A 145 14.26 24.12 -5.59
N GLN A 146 13.36 23.27 -6.08
CA GLN A 146 11.98 23.63 -6.39
C GLN A 146 11.06 23.64 -5.17
N GLY A 147 11.57 23.29 -3.99
CA GLY A 147 10.84 23.26 -2.73
C GLY A 147 10.03 21.97 -2.50
N VAL A 148 10.29 20.89 -3.24
CA VAL A 148 9.71 19.59 -2.96
C VAL A 148 10.27 19.06 -1.64
N ILE A 149 9.39 18.66 -0.74
CA ILE A 149 9.76 17.98 0.50
C ILE A 149 9.44 16.50 0.32
N PHE A 150 10.44 15.65 0.52
CA PHE A 150 10.28 14.20 0.64
C PHE A 150 11.18 13.74 1.76
N VAL A 151 10.61 13.49 2.93
CA VAL A 151 11.31 13.02 4.14
C VAL A 151 10.46 11.95 4.81
N ASP A 152 11.01 11.26 5.79
CA ASP A 152 10.20 10.42 6.66
C ASP A 152 9.24 11.29 7.52
N THR A 153 8.16 10.67 7.96
CA THR A 153 7.09 11.38 8.70
C THR A 153 7.57 11.90 10.06
N ASP A 154 8.57 11.25 10.67
CA ASP A 154 9.16 11.71 11.94
C ASP A 154 9.99 12.97 11.75
N THR A 155 10.74 13.06 10.67
CA THR A 155 11.47 14.26 10.25
C THR A 155 10.49 15.36 9.84
N GLY A 156 9.44 15.03 9.07
CA GLY A 156 8.38 15.97 8.69
C GLY A 156 7.71 16.64 9.89
N LEU A 157 7.43 15.85 10.95
CA LEU A 157 6.87 16.39 12.20
C LEU A 157 7.80 17.41 12.89
N LYS A 158 9.12 17.22 12.83
CA LYS A 158 10.11 18.06 13.53
C LYS A 158 10.49 19.30 12.74
N GLU A 159 10.75 19.14 11.46
CA GLU A 159 11.31 20.18 10.60
C GLU A 159 10.25 21.02 9.89
N HIS A 160 9.04 20.46 9.71
CA HIS A 160 7.92 21.11 9.03
C HIS A 160 6.65 21.09 9.90
N GLU A 161 6.80 21.35 11.22
CA GLU A 161 5.73 21.18 12.22
C GLU A 161 4.45 21.93 11.89
N GLU A 162 4.52 23.16 11.37
CA GLU A 162 3.33 23.96 11.05
C GLU A 162 2.53 23.32 9.91
N LEU A 163 3.21 22.96 8.82
CA LEU A 163 2.60 22.28 7.68
C LEU A 163 2.06 20.90 8.09
N PHE A 164 2.81 20.19 8.92
CA PHE A 164 2.40 18.90 9.46
C PHE A 164 1.10 19.01 10.28
N LYS A 165 1.01 19.96 11.19
CA LYS A 165 -0.18 20.22 12.01
C LYS A 165 -1.41 20.59 11.19
N GLU A 166 -1.21 21.33 10.09
CA GLU A 166 -2.31 21.77 9.23
C GLU A 166 -3.03 20.58 8.59
N TYR A 167 -2.30 19.53 8.21
CA TYR A 167 -2.87 18.44 7.40
C TYR A 167 -2.98 17.10 8.12
N PHE A 168 -2.14 16.80 9.10
CA PHE A 168 -2.09 15.51 9.78
C PHE A 168 -3.40 15.18 10.51
N GLY A 169 -4.01 14.05 10.18
CA GLY A 169 -5.26 13.60 10.80
C GLY A 169 -6.51 14.34 10.32
N THR A 170 -6.42 15.15 9.27
CA THR A 170 -7.55 15.88 8.69
C THR A 170 -8.38 15.03 7.72
N VAL A 171 -7.71 14.16 6.97
CA VAL A 171 -8.36 13.26 6.01
C VAL A 171 -8.80 11.96 6.70
N ILE A 172 -7.95 11.41 7.58
CA ILE A 172 -8.26 10.22 8.38
C ILE A 172 -8.17 10.62 9.87
N PRO A 173 -9.28 11.04 10.48
CA PRO A 173 -9.29 11.42 11.90
C PRO A 173 -8.90 10.25 12.80
N VAL A 174 -8.36 10.55 13.98
CA VAL A 174 -7.94 9.56 15.00
C VAL A 174 -9.01 8.52 15.30
N GLY A 175 -10.27 8.92 15.28
CA GLY A 175 -11.42 8.07 15.58
C GLY A 175 -12.08 7.43 14.35
N ASP A 176 -11.48 7.44 13.17
CA ASP A 176 -12.09 6.92 11.95
C ASP A 176 -12.51 5.45 12.10
N ASN A 177 -11.54 4.60 12.38
CA ASN A 177 -11.77 3.19 12.67
C ASN A 177 -10.79 2.69 13.75
N LYS A 178 -10.92 1.43 14.18
CA LYS A 178 -10.08 0.86 15.25
C LYS A 178 -8.59 0.87 14.87
N PHE A 179 -8.25 0.55 13.62
CA PHE A 179 -6.86 0.46 13.16
C PHE A 179 -6.25 1.84 12.88
N ALA A 180 -7.04 2.85 12.48
CA ALA A 180 -6.59 4.24 12.42
C ALA A 180 -6.29 4.80 13.82
N ALA A 181 -7.07 4.41 14.84
CA ALA A 181 -6.81 4.76 16.23
C ALA A 181 -5.54 4.07 16.75
N LEU A 182 -5.33 2.79 16.42
CA LEU A 182 -4.11 2.04 16.71
C LEU A 182 -2.90 2.72 16.07
N ASN A 183 -2.94 2.95 14.77
CA ASN A 183 -1.86 3.63 14.05
C ASN A 183 -1.55 4.99 14.69
N THR A 184 -2.55 5.81 14.99
CA THR A 184 -2.33 7.11 15.65
C THR A 184 -1.59 6.98 16.99
N SER A 185 -1.80 5.88 17.73
CA SER A 185 -1.13 5.65 19.02
C SER A 185 0.36 5.30 18.87
N VAL A 186 0.69 4.52 17.85
CA VAL A 186 2.01 3.86 17.77
C VAL A 186 2.75 4.09 16.45
N TRP A 187 2.26 4.95 15.57
CA TRP A 187 2.87 5.17 14.26
C TRP A 187 4.36 5.53 14.36
N SER A 188 5.12 5.06 13.39
CA SER A 188 6.53 5.33 13.23
C SER A 188 6.92 5.17 11.77
N GLY A 189 7.74 6.11 11.27
CA GLY A 189 8.14 6.11 9.87
C GLY A 189 6.98 6.44 8.92
N GLY A 190 7.12 6.01 7.69
CA GLY A 190 6.27 6.44 6.59
C GLY A 190 6.88 7.63 5.85
N SER A 191 6.14 8.20 4.90
CA SER A 191 6.61 9.29 4.06
C SER A 191 5.84 10.59 4.29
N PHE A 192 6.55 11.70 4.43
CA PHE A 192 6.00 13.04 4.40
C PHE A 192 6.41 13.72 3.10
N ILE A 193 5.42 14.05 2.26
CA ILE A 193 5.64 14.63 0.93
C ILE A 193 4.84 15.91 0.78
N TYR A 194 5.51 16.97 0.37
CA TYR A 194 4.88 18.21 -0.08
C TYR A 194 5.41 18.57 -1.47
N VAL A 195 4.52 18.74 -2.43
CA VAL A 195 4.87 19.20 -3.78
C VAL A 195 4.29 20.57 -3.99
N PRO A 196 5.13 21.60 -4.16
CA PRO A 196 4.69 22.99 -4.29
C PRO A 196 3.85 23.22 -5.55
N LYS A 197 3.08 24.31 -5.53
CA LYS A 197 2.23 24.74 -6.64
C LYS A 197 2.97 24.75 -7.98
N GLY A 198 2.38 24.08 -8.98
CA GLY A 198 2.86 23.99 -10.35
C GLY A 198 4.11 23.14 -10.56
N VAL A 199 4.63 22.50 -9.52
CA VAL A 199 5.80 21.61 -9.64
C VAL A 199 5.36 20.22 -10.09
N HIS A 200 6.01 19.69 -11.11
CA HIS A 200 5.78 18.35 -11.64
C HIS A 200 6.98 17.45 -11.37
N VAL A 201 6.77 16.39 -10.58
CA VAL A 201 7.76 15.36 -10.30
C VAL A 201 7.57 14.23 -11.30
N ASP A 202 8.32 14.30 -12.43
CA ASP A 202 8.11 13.42 -13.59
C ASP A 202 8.57 11.97 -13.36
N ILE A 203 9.56 11.77 -12.49
CA ILE A 203 10.08 10.45 -12.12
C ILE A 203 9.55 10.10 -10.72
N PRO A 204 9.12 8.84 -10.46
CA PRO A 204 8.53 8.49 -9.17
C PRO A 204 9.43 8.74 -7.97
N LEU A 205 8.84 9.18 -6.85
CA LEU A 205 9.40 9.06 -5.52
C LEU A 205 9.08 7.64 -5.01
N GLN A 206 10.05 6.95 -4.40
CA GLN A 206 9.87 5.56 -3.99
C GLN A 206 10.15 5.35 -2.51
N ALA A 207 9.36 4.53 -1.84
CA ALA A 207 9.63 4.06 -0.49
C ALA A 207 9.56 2.54 -0.41
N TYR A 208 10.45 1.97 0.40
CA TYR A 208 10.54 0.53 0.63
C TYR A 208 10.43 0.25 2.12
N PHE A 209 9.48 -0.63 2.48
CA PHE A 209 9.20 -1.01 3.85
C PHE A 209 9.53 -2.49 4.06
N ARG A 210 10.37 -2.76 5.07
CA ARG A 210 10.76 -4.11 5.45
C ARG A 210 10.50 -4.36 6.92
N ILE A 211 9.66 -5.34 7.25
CA ILE A 211 9.62 -5.97 8.56
C ILE A 211 10.63 -7.10 8.58
N ASN A 212 11.43 -7.22 9.64
CA ASN A 212 12.35 -8.36 9.79
C ASN A 212 12.24 -9.04 11.16
N THR A 213 11.76 -8.35 12.18
CA THR A 213 11.63 -8.88 13.55
C THR A 213 10.38 -9.73 13.73
N GLU A 214 10.50 -10.90 14.34
CA GLU A 214 9.36 -11.76 14.67
C GLU A 214 8.41 -11.09 15.69
N ASN A 215 7.10 -11.27 15.53
CA ASN A 215 6.02 -10.61 16.29
C ASN A 215 6.05 -9.07 16.21
N MET A 216 6.69 -8.52 15.21
CA MET A 216 6.68 -7.07 15.01
C MET A 216 5.38 -6.61 14.36
N GLY A 217 4.87 -5.46 14.84
CA GLY A 217 3.91 -4.66 14.10
C GLY A 217 4.61 -3.51 13.35
N GLN A 218 4.17 -3.23 12.14
CA GLN A 218 4.60 -2.05 11.38
C GLN A 218 3.41 -1.09 11.21
N PHE A 219 3.62 0.17 11.57
CA PHE A 219 2.56 1.17 11.73
C PHE A 219 2.94 2.49 11.07
N GLU A 220 3.35 2.46 9.82
CA GLU A 220 3.75 3.67 9.10
C GLU A 220 2.59 4.64 8.92
N ARG A 221 2.92 5.93 8.90
CA ARG A 221 2.00 7.02 8.63
C ARG A 221 2.50 7.87 7.47
N THR A 222 1.83 7.81 6.34
CA THR A 222 2.19 8.58 5.15
C THR A 222 1.23 9.75 4.98
N LEU A 223 1.80 10.95 4.76
CA LEU A 223 1.08 12.18 4.49
C LEU A 223 1.62 12.83 3.22
N ILE A 224 0.77 12.97 2.20
CA ILE A 224 1.13 13.55 0.91
C ILE A 224 0.25 14.78 0.65
N ILE A 225 0.87 15.92 0.38
CA ILE A 225 0.21 17.16 0.01
C ILE A 225 0.68 17.54 -1.38
N VAL A 226 -0.23 17.54 -2.35
CA VAL A 226 0.02 17.99 -3.73
C VAL A 226 -0.67 19.31 -3.90
N ASP A 227 0.11 20.39 -4.01
CA ASP A 227 -0.42 21.75 -4.09
C ASP A 227 -1.04 22.02 -5.49
N GLU A 228 -1.60 23.22 -5.68
CA GLU A 228 -2.34 23.59 -6.89
C GLU A 228 -1.50 23.33 -8.16
N ASP A 229 -2.13 22.68 -9.15
CA ASP A 229 -1.56 22.36 -10.46
C ASP A 229 -0.22 21.57 -10.40
N ALA A 230 0.09 20.93 -9.25
CA ALA A 230 1.29 20.11 -9.05
C ALA A 230 1.02 18.63 -9.41
N TYR A 231 2.10 17.86 -9.63
CA TYR A 231 2.03 16.43 -9.91
C TYR A 231 3.10 15.65 -9.17
N VAL A 232 2.70 14.49 -8.65
CA VAL A 232 3.63 13.48 -8.13
C VAL A 232 3.12 12.07 -8.38
N HIS A 233 4.06 11.18 -8.70
CA HIS A 233 3.88 9.74 -8.62
C HIS A 233 4.71 9.20 -7.45
N TYR A 234 4.05 8.61 -6.47
CA TYR A 234 4.69 7.94 -5.33
C TYR A 234 4.48 6.44 -5.43
N VAL A 235 5.54 5.68 -5.21
CA VAL A 235 5.54 4.22 -5.29
C VAL A 235 6.02 3.62 -3.98
N GLU A 236 5.31 2.63 -3.48
CA GLU A 236 5.58 1.95 -2.23
C GLU A 236 5.70 0.45 -2.41
N GLY A 237 6.80 -0.11 -1.95
CA GLY A 237 7.03 -1.56 -1.89
C GLY A 237 7.10 -2.05 -0.44
N CYS A 238 6.37 -3.11 -0.11
CA CYS A 238 6.34 -3.67 1.24
C CYS A 238 6.66 -5.17 1.23
N THR A 239 7.57 -5.61 2.12
CA THR A 239 7.96 -7.01 2.25
C THR A 239 8.15 -7.43 3.70
N ALA A 240 7.96 -8.73 3.99
CA ALA A 240 8.28 -9.35 5.28
C ALA A 240 8.80 -10.78 5.08
N PRO A 241 9.68 -11.29 5.98
CA PRO A 241 10.07 -12.69 6.01
C PRO A 241 8.94 -13.58 6.52
N ILE A 242 9.08 -14.89 6.36
CA ILE A 242 8.16 -15.89 6.89
C ILE A 242 8.57 -16.26 8.31
N TYR A 243 7.67 -16.06 9.26
CA TYR A 243 7.79 -16.50 10.64
C TYR A 243 6.64 -17.42 11.04
N SER A 244 6.81 -18.16 12.12
CA SER A 244 5.76 -19.05 12.66
C SER A 244 4.66 -18.30 13.42
N SER A 245 4.95 -17.07 13.87
CA SER A 245 4.03 -16.21 14.61
C SER A 245 3.44 -15.14 13.70
N ASP A 246 2.19 -14.76 13.99
CA ASP A 246 1.47 -13.73 13.25
C ASP A 246 2.07 -12.34 13.50
N SER A 247 2.11 -11.52 12.45
CA SER A 247 2.55 -10.12 12.47
C SER A 247 1.42 -9.20 12.03
N LEU A 248 1.47 -7.93 12.44
CA LEU A 248 0.46 -6.93 12.11
C LEU A 248 1.06 -5.75 11.35
N HIS A 249 0.59 -5.54 10.13
CA HIS A 249 0.81 -4.30 9.39
C HIS A 249 -0.47 -3.44 9.44
N SER A 250 -0.38 -2.23 9.99
CA SER A 250 -1.53 -1.32 10.09
C SER A 250 -1.11 0.11 9.79
N ALA A 251 -1.05 0.42 8.50
CA ALA A 251 -0.67 1.73 7.99
C ALA A 251 -1.85 2.68 7.84
N VAL A 252 -1.54 3.98 7.86
CA VAL A 252 -2.48 5.04 7.49
C VAL A 252 -1.85 5.94 6.44
N VAL A 253 -2.57 6.18 5.35
CA VAL A 253 -2.15 7.05 4.24
C VAL A 253 -3.19 8.14 4.02
N GLU A 254 -2.76 9.39 4.19
CA GLU A 254 -3.56 10.60 3.96
C GLU A 254 -2.99 11.37 2.78
N ILE A 255 -3.85 11.69 1.81
CA ILE A 255 -3.45 12.46 0.63
C ILE A 255 -4.40 13.65 0.43
N ILE A 256 -3.83 14.81 0.24
CA ILE A 256 -4.55 16.03 -0.10
C ILE A 256 -4.10 16.47 -1.49
N VAL A 257 -5.02 16.49 -2.45
CA VAL A 257 -4.75 16.97 -3.81
C VAL A 257 -5.53 18.26 -4.01
N LYS A 258 -4.79 19.38 -4.02
CA LYS A 258 -5.38 20.70 -4.18
C LYS A 258 -5.79 20.96 -5.63
N LYS A 259 -6.43 22.09 -5.88
CA LYS A 259 -7.03 22.47 -7.17
C LYS A 259 -6.10 22.19 -8.35
N GLY A 260 -6.60 21.44 -9.34
CA GLY A 260 -5.86 21.09 -10.57
C GLY A 260 -4.67 20.14 -10.36
N GLY A 261 -4.32 19.81 -9.12
CA GLY A 261 -3.22 18.90 -8.79
C GLY A 261 -3.52 17.45 -9.19
N ARG A 262 -2.48 16.65 -9.32
CA ARG A 262 -2.59 15.20 -9.61
C ARG A 262 -1.64 14.41 -8.72
N CYS A 263 -2.17 13.38 -8.10
CA CYS A 263 -1.38 12.39 -7.36
C CYS A 263 -1.65 10.99 -7.88
N ARG A 264 -0.58 10.26 -8.18
CA ARG A 264 -0.64 8.82 -8.42
C ARG A 264 0.10 8.11 -7.30
N TYR A 265 -0.55 7.14 -6.67
CA TYR A 265 0.02 6.35 -5.60
C TYR A 265 -0.04 4.87 -6.00
N THR A 266 1.13 4.28 -6.18
CA THR A 266 1.26 2.86 -6.53
C THR A 266 1.80 2.09 -5.35
N THR A 267 1.20 0.94 -5.01
CA THR A 267 1.76 0.03 -4.02
C THR A 267 1.79 -1.40 -4.53
N ILE A 268 2.92 -2.09 -4.27
CA ILE A 268 3.04 -3.53 -4.43
C ILE A 268 3.36 -4.10 -3.05
N GLN A 269 2.41 -4.86 -2.53
CA GLN A 269 2.54 -5.51 -1.23
C GLN A 269 2.75 -7.00 -1.41
N ASN A 270 3.87 -7.48 -0.91
CA ASN A 270 4.28 -8.87 -0.95
C ASN A 270 4.60 -9.33 0.48
N TRP A 271 3.56 -9.56 1.26
CA TRP A 271 3.64 -10.00 2.63
C TRP A 271 3.67 -11.51 2.72
N SER A 272 4.37 -12.05 3.72
CA SER A 272 4.30 -13.47 4.06
C SER A 272 2.94 -13.88 4.65
N ASN A 273 2.65 -15.18 4.62
CA ASN A 273 1.34 -15.75 4.99
C ASN A 273 0.96 -15.62 6.48
N ASN A 274 1.84 -15.08 7.31
CA ASN A 274 1.57 -14.80 8.72
C ASN A 274 1.21 -13.33 9.01
N VAL A 275 1.06 -12.47 7.98
CA VAL A 275 0.82 -11.04 8.17
C VAL A 275 -0.67 -10.70 8.07
N TYR A 276 -1.20 -10.00 9.06
CA TYR A 276 -2.45 -9.24 8.97
C TYR A 276 -2.15 -7.84 8.42
N ASN A 277 -2.63 -7.57 7.22
CA ASN A 277 -2.39 -6.33 6.48
C ASN A 277 -3.65 -5.45 6.49
N LEU A 278 -3.73 -4.51 7.44
CA LEU A 278 -4.92 -3.72 7.74
C LEU A 278 -4.64 -2.23 7.52
N VAL A 279 -4.88 -1.75 6.31
CA VAL A 279 -4.46 -0.42 5.86
C VAL A 279 -5.66 0.50 5.65
N THR A 280 -5.57 1.73 6.18
CA THR A 280 -6.55 2.79 5.93
C THR A 280 -5.93 3.84 5.02
N LYS A 281 -6.45 3.98 3.78
CA LYS A 281 -6.00 4.96 2.79
C LYS A 281 -7.15 5.89 2.40
N ARG A 282 -6.90 7.19 2.38
CA ARG A 282 -7.89 8.16 1.93
C ARG A 282 -7.23 9.38 1.29
N ALA A 283 -7.85 9.85 0.21
CA ALA A 283 -7.48 11.08 -0.46
C ALA A 283 -8.67 12.04 -0.55
N THR A 284 -8.39 13.32 -0.53
CA THR A 284 -9.34 14.39 -0.87
C THR A 284 -8.87 15.10 -2.13
N CYS A 285 -9.80 15.40 -3.05
CA CYS A 285 -9.55 16.07 -4.31
C CYS A 285 -10.35 17.35 -4.39
N GLU A 286 -9.68 18.49 -4.53
CA GLU A 286 -10.29 19.78 -4.80
C GLU A 286 -10.71 19.93 -6.29
N ALA A 287 -11.17 21.10 -6.70
CA ALA A 287 -11.68 21.34 -8.06
C ALA A 287 -10.64 20.99 -9.12
N GLY A 288 -11.05 20.17 -10.10
CA GLY A 288 -10.20 19.72 -11.19
C GLY A 288 -9.05 18.80 -10.80
N ALA A 289 -8.91 18.45 -9.53
CA ALA A 289 -7.83 17.56 -9.04
C ALA A 289 -8.07 16.10 -9.44
N THR A 290 -6.99 15.33 -9.54
CA THR A 290 -7.03 13.91 -9.90
C THR A 290 -6.25 13.07 -8.90
N MET A 291 -6.87 12.00 -8.39
CA MET A 291 -6.22 10.99 -7.56
C MET A 291 -6.32 9.61 -8.19
N GLU A 292 -5.19 8.91 -8.24
CA GLU A 292 -5.09 7.55 -8.79
C GLU A 292 -4.45 6.61 -7.76
N TRP A 293 -5.19 5.56 -7.37
CA TRP A 293 -4.66 4.44 -6.59
C TRP A 293 -4.34 3.27 -7.52
N VAL A 294 -3.13 2.72 -7.44
CA VAL A 294 -2.73 1.49 -8.13
C VAL A 294 -2.23 0.51 -7.08
N ASP A 295 -2.98 -0.54 -6.81
CA ASP A 295 -2.74 -1.46 -5.71
C ASP A 295 -2.52 -2.90 -6.18
N GLY A 296 -1.33 -3.45 -5.90
CA GLY A 296 -1.03 -4.88 -6.00
C GLY A 296 -1.01 -5.53 -4.60
N ASN A 297 -1.92 -6.45 -4.34
CA ASN A 297 -2.06 -7.14 -3.05
C ASN A 297 -1.78 -8.63 -3.24
N ILE A 298 -0.59 -9.06 -2.78
CA ILE A 298 -0.12 -10.44 -2.87
C ILE A 298 0.41 -10.85 -1.51
N GLY A 299 0.26 -12.11 -1.17
CA GLY A 299 0.65 -12.59 0.15
C GLY A 299 -0.36 -12.17 1.23
N SER A 300 0.11 -12.07 2.49
CA SER A 300 -0.68 -11.86 3.69
C SER A 300 -1.62 -13.02 4.04
N LYS A 301 -1.76 -13.31 5.33
CA LYS A 301 -2.84 -14.15 5.84
C LYS A 301 -4.19 -13.51 5.62
N VAL A 302 -4.26 -12.22 5.91
CA VAL A 302 -5.45 -11.38 5.73
C VAL A 302 -5.03 -10.02 5.22
N THR A 303 -5.68 -9.55 4.17
CA THR A 303 -5.66 -8.13 3.78
C THR A 303 -7.05 -7.54 3.97
N MET A 304 -7.15 -6.37 4.62
CA MET A 304 -8.33 -5.52 4.60
C MET A 304 -7.90 -4.10 4.20
N LYS A 305 -8.15 -3.74 2.94
CA LYS A 305 -7.70 -2.47 2.37
C LYS A 305 -8.72 -1.91 1.38
N TYR A 306 -9.25 -0.73 1.67
CA TYR A 306 -10.31 -0.06 0.90
C TYR A 306 -9.94 1.41 0.68
N PRO A 307 -8.99 1.70 -0.25
CA PRO A 307 -8.62 3.07 -0.53
C PRO A 307 -9.84 3.91 -0.92
N ALA A 308 -9.92 5.12 -0.38
CA ALA A 308 -11.04 6.01 -0.58
C ALA A 308 -10.59 7.31 -1.28
N ILE A 309 -11.43 7.83 -2.19
CA ILE A 309 -11.26 9.14 -2.79
C ILE A 309 -12.52 9.97 -2.54
N TYR A 310 -12.33 11.14 -1.94
CA TYR A 310 -13.37 12.13 -1.72
C TYR A 310 -13.22 13.24 -2.77
N LEU A 311 -14.13 13.28 -3.73
CA LEU A 311 -14.16 14.25 -4.82
C LEU A 311 -14.91 15.49 -4.35
N MET A 312 -14.16 16.41 -3.70
CA MET A 312 -14.71 17.55 -2.94
C MET A 312 -14.93 18.80 -3.78
N GLY A 313 -14.30 18.89 -4.95
CA GLY A 313 -14.40 20.03 -5.83
C GLY A 313 -14.95 19.67 -7.21
N GLU A 314 -15.53 20.64 -7.89
CA GLU A 314 -16.10 20.48 -9.22
C GLU A 314 -15.05 19.94 -10.21
N HIS A 315 -15.45 18.99 -11.07
CA HIS A 315 -14.59 18.31 -12.04
C HIS A 315 -13.46 17.45 -11.46
N ALA A 316 -13.43 17.19 -10.15
CA ALA A 316 -12.45 16.28 -9.55
C ALA A 316 -12.62 14.85 -10.09
N LYS A 317 -11.49 14.13 -10.18
CA LYS A 317 -11.43 12.77 -10.75
C LYS A 317 -10.78 11.81 -9.79
N GLY A 318 -11.32 10.58 -9.72
CA GLY A 318 -10.77 9.49 -8.92
C GLY A 318 -10.65 8.20 -9.72
N GLU A 319 -9.51 7.53 -9.60
CA GLU A 319 -9.29 6.24 -10.22
C GLU A 319 -8.72 5.24 -9.20
N THR A 320 -9.17 3.99 -9.27
CA THR A 320 -8.58 2.89 -8.52
C THR A 320 -8.39 1.70 -9.43
N LEU A 321 -7.13 1.26 -9.54
CA LEU A 321 -6.73 0.02 -10.21
C LEU A 321 -6.21 -0.93 -9.14
N SER A 322 -6.80 -2.13 -9.00
CA SER A 322 -6.47 -3.07 -7.93
C SER A 322 -6.32 -4.50 -8.43
N ILE A 323 -5.24 -5.15 -8.00
CA ILE A 323 -5.06 -6.60 -8.13
C ILE A 323 -5.05 -7.20 -6.74
N ALA A 324 -5.77 -8.32 -6.55
CA ALA A 324 -5.70 -9.13 -5.36
C ALA A 324 -5.45 -10.60 -5.75
N PHE A 325 -4.41 -11.21 -5.16
CA PHE A 325 -4.12 -12.63 -5.35
C PHE A 325 -4.19 -13.34 -4.00
N ALA A 326 -5.05 -14.36 -3.88
CA ALA A 326 -5.21 -15.16 -2.68
C ALA A 326 -4.82 -16.62 -2.95
N GLY A 327 -3.78 -17.10 -2.27
CA GLY A 327 -3.39 -18.51 -2.22
C GLY A 327 -3.99 -19.25 -1.02
N GLU A 328 -3.48 -20.45 -0.75
CA GLU A 328 -3.93 -21.29 0.37
C GLU A 328 -3.83 -20.53 1.72
N GLY A 329 -4.89 -20.60 2.51
CA GLY A 329 -4.98 -19.97 3.83
C GLY A 329 -5.08 -18.44 3.81
N GLN A 330 -5.16 -17.79 2.65
CA GLN A 330 -5.20 -16.35 2.50
C GLN A 330 -6.61 -15.82 2.25
N HIS A 331 -6.92 -14.65 2.82
CA HIS A 331 -8.12 -13.88 2.51
C HIS A 331 -7.76 -12.44 2.13
N GLN A 332 -7.86 -12.12 0.84
CA GLN A 332 -7.67 -10.77 0.32
C GLN A 332 -9.04 -10.07 0.24
N ASP A 333 -9.39 -9.29 1.26
CA ASP A 333 -10.60 -8.46 1.30
C ASP A 333 -10.20 -7.03 0.93
N ALA A 334 -10.21 -6.75 -0.36
CA ALA A 334 -9.77 -5.47 -0.93
C ALA A 334 -10.93 -4.82 -1.70
N GLY A 335 -10.85 -3.51 -1.90
CA GLY A 335 -11.92 -2.81 -2.63
C GLY A 335 -11.58 -1.35 -2.84
N ALA A 336 -12.58 -0.51 -3.06
CA ALA A 336 -12.40 0.93 -3.22
C ALA A 336 -13.65 1.70 -2.82
N LYS A 337 -13.45 2.97 -2.45
CA LYS A 337 -14.55 3.87 -2.09
C LYS A 337 -14.41 5.18 -2.86
N MET A 338 -15.49 5.60 -3.52
CA MET A 338 -15.58 6.89 -4.20
C MET A 338 -16.74 7.69 -3.61
N VAL A 339 -16.45 8.90 -3.16
CA VAL A 339 -17.45 9.83 -2.61
C VAL A 339 -17.48 11.07 -3.49
N HIS A 340 -18.55 11.22 -4.27
CA HIS A 340 -18.82 12.38 -5.11
C HIS A 340 -19.53 13.43 -4.26
N ALA A 341 -18.82 14.49 -3.89
CA ALA A 341 -19.33 15.55 -3.02
C ALA A 341 -19.51 16.91 -3.74
N ALA A 342 -19.15 16.97 -5.02
CA ALA A 342 -19.25 18.17 -5.85
C ALA A 342 -19.76 17.83 -7.27
N PRO A 343 -20.29 18.82 -8.02
CA PRO A 343 -20.81 18.61 -9.36
C PRO A 343 -19.76 18.14 -10.36
N HIS A 344 -20.22 17.44 -11.41
CA HIS A 344 -19.41 17.04 -12.58
C HIS A 344 -18.16 16.22 -12.24
N THR A 345 -18.16 15.54 -11.11
CA THR A 345 -17.06 14.67 -10.70
C THR A 345 -17.11 13.33 -11.44
N SER A 346 -15.97 12.67 -11.58
CA SER A 346 -15.91 11.38 -12.24
C SER A 346 -15.04 10.38 -11.48
N SER A 347 -15.44 9.11 -11.48
CA SER A 347 -14.64 8.03 -10.89
C SER A 347 -14.63 6.77 -11.75
N SER A 348 -13.54 6.01 -11.64
CA SER A 348 -13.37 4.70 -12.26
C SER A 348 -12.74 3.73 -11.30
N ILE A 349 -13.28 2.53 -11.19
CA ILE A 349 -12.70 1.43 -10.42
C ILE A 349 -12.56 0.22 -11.34
N LEU A 350 -11.32 -0.28 -11.47
CA LEU A 350 -11.01 -1.56 -12.07
C LEU A 350 -10.36 -2.44 -11.02
N SER A 351 -11.07 -3.49 -10.62
CA SER A 351 -10.58 -4.47 -9.64
C SER A 351 -10.49 -5.85 -10.27
N LYS A 352 -9.32 -6.46 -10.21
CA LYS A 352 -9.11 -7.83 -10.68
C LYS A 352 -8.62 -8.69 -9.52
N SER A 353 -9.20 -9.87 -9.36
CA SER A 353 -8.80 -10.78 -8.30
C SER A 353 -8.59 -12.20 -8.82
N VAL A 354 -7.65 -12.90 -8.21
CA VAL A 354 -7.32 -14.30 -8.52
C VAL A 354 -7.32 -15.08 -7.22
N ALA A 355 -7.98 -16.24 -7.20
CA ALA A 355 -8.00 -17.13 -6.05
C ALA A 355 -7.58 -18.55 -6.46
N ARG A 356 -6.65 -19.15 -5.68
CA ARG A 356 -6.07 -20.49 -5.90
C ARG A 356 -5.90 -21.24 -4.58
N GLY A 357 -5.92 -22.56 -4.61
CA GLY A 357 -5.59 -23.42 -3.47
C GLY A 357 -6.53 -23.30 -2.28
N GLY A 358 -7.81 -22.93 -2.52
CA GLY A 358 -8.77 -22.63 -1.46
C GLY A 358 -8.67 -21.20 -0.92
N GLY A 359 -7.83 -20.35 -1.51
CA GLY A 359 -7.76 -18.93 -1.20
C GLY A 359 -9.08 -18.21 -1.42
N ARG A 360 -9.26 -17.08 -0.71
CA ARG A 360 -10.48 -16.28 -0.79
C ARG A 360 -10.16 -14.85 -1.18
N THR A 361 -10.86 -14.33 -2.18
CA THR A 361 -10.86 -12.90 -2.51
C THR A 361 -12.22 -12.30 -2.23
N SER A 362 -12.26 -11.07 -1.74
CA SER A 362 -13.50 -10.30 -1.56
C SER A 362 -13.29 -8.90 -2.09
N TYR A 363 -14.21 -8.43 -2.91
CA TYR A 363 -14.29 -7.03 -3.31
C TYR A 363 -15.36 -6.32 -2.48
N ARG A 364 -15.00 -5.19 -1.82
CA ARG A 364 -15.94 -4.30 -1.14
C ARG A 364 -15.86 -2.91 -1.71
N GLY A 365 -16.89 -2.50 -2.42
CA GLY A 365 -16.98 -1.20 -3.06
C GLY A 365 -18.01 -0.29 -2.41
N LEU A 366 -17.70 1.01 -2.33
CA LEU A 366 -18.68 2.05 -2.01
C LEU A 366 -18.62 3.12 -3.09
N ILE A 367 -19.77 3.38 -3.73
CA ILE A 367 -19.98 4.58 -4.52
C ILE A 367 -21.05 5.41 -3.81
N GLN A 368 -20.66 6.58 -3.35
CA GLN A 368 -21.58 7.52 -2.73
C GLN A 368 -21.65 8.81 -3.57
N VAL A 369 -22.86 9.25 -3.90
CA VAL A 369 -23.10 10.53 -4.58
C VAL A 369 -23.97 11.39 -3.65
N ASN A 370 -23.41 12.48 -3.18
CA ASN A 370 -24.10 13.39 -2.27
C ASN A 370 -25.13 14.26 -3.02
N GLU A 371 -26.10 14.76 -2.30
CA GLU A 371 -27.00 15.80 -2.81
C GLU A 371 -26.20 17.00 -3.31
N GLY A 372 -26.56 17.52 -4.49
CA GLY A 372 -25.87 18.61 -5.17
C GLY A 372 -24.67 18.18 -6.05
N ALA A 373 -24.26 16.91 -6.06
CA ALA A 373 -23.20 16.40 -6.92
C ALA A 373 -23.72 15.98 -8.30
N HIS A 374 -24.54 16.82 -8.94
CA HIS A 374 -25.15 16.59 -10.25
C HIS A 374 -24.08 16.46 -11.37
N GLY A 375 -24.43 15.80 -12.45
CA GLY A 375 -23.54 15.55 -13.60
C GLY A 375 -22.38 14.60 -13.27
N SER A 376 -22.39 13.95 -12.10
CA SER A 376 -21.34 13.01 -11.71
C SER A 376 -21.44 11.67 -12.46
N LYS A 377 -20.28 11.06 -12.70
CA LYS A 377 -20.16 9.79 -13.43
C LYS A 377 -19.28 8.82 -12.65
N SER A 378 -19.70 7.55 -12.58
CA SER A 378 -18.87 6.50 -12.00
C SER A 378 -19.00 5.20 -12.78
N ASN A 379 -17.90 4.51 -12.98
CA ASN A 379 -17.85 3.18 -13.56
C ASN A 379 -17.06 2.23 -12.66
N VAL A 380 -17.63 1.06 -12.38
CA VAL A 380 -17.00 0.02 -11.56
C VAL A 380 -17.00 -1.28 -12.34
N LEU A 381 -15.82 -1.84 -12.53
CA LEU A 381 -15.60 -3.15 -13.13
C LEU A 381 -14.83 -4.05 -12.16
N CYS A 382 -15.46 -5.15 -11.76
CA CYS A 382 -14.88 -6.11 -10.81
C CYS A 382 -14.84 -7.49 -11.47
N ASP A 383 -13.63 -7.98 -11.77
CA ASP A 383 -13.45 -9.30 -12.37
C ASP A 383 -12.71 -10.22 -11.39
N ALA A 384 -13.23 -11.42 -11.21
CA ALA A 384 -12.60 -12.46 -10.41
C ALA A 384 -12.31 -13.70 -11.26
N LEU A 385 -11.10 -14.25 -11.12
CA LEU A 385 -10.67 -15.49 -11.74
C LEU A 385 -10.44 -16.56 -10.67
N LEU A 386 -11.17 -17.68 -10.76
CA LEU A 386 -10.98 -18.85 -9.92
C LEU A 386 -10.11 -19.86 -10.67
N VAL A 387 -8.96 -20.20 -10.09
CA VAL A 387 -8.01 -21.13 -10.69
C VAL A 387 -8.45 -22.58 -10.47
N ASP A 388 -9.15 -22.85 -9.36
CA ASP A 388 -9.61 -24.19 -8.97
C ASP A 388 -11.06 -24.18 -8.44
N GLN A 389 -11.55 -25.35 -8.00
CA GLN A 389 -12.94 -25.52 -7.56
C GLN A 389 -13.16 -25.24 -6.06
N ILE A 390 -12.09 -25.14 -5.27
CA ILE A 390 -12.16 -24.95 -3.81
C ILE A 390 -11.95 -23.48 -3.40
N SER A 391 -11.41 -22.69 -4.33
CA SER A 391 -11.19 -21.24 -4.13
C SER A 391 -12.50 -20.46 -4.23
N ARG A 392 -12.52 -19.29 -3.60
CA ARG A 392 -13.74 -18.50 -3.48
C ARG A 392 -13.49 -17.02 -3.79
N SER A 393 -14.46 -16.39 -4.44
CA SER A 393 -14.54 -14.93 -4.63
C SER A 393 -15.91 -14.42 -4.20
N ASP A 394 -15.93 -13.30 -3.47
CA ASP A 394 -17.14 -12.61 -3.03
C ASP A 394 -17.13 -11.16 -3.50
N THR A 395 -18.29 -10.61 -3.85
CA THR A 395 -18.44 -9.20 -4.21
C THR A 395 -19.52 -8.55 -3.38
N TYR A 396 -19.17 -7.45 -2.70
CA TYR A 396 -20.06 -6.67 -1.82
C TYR A 396 -20.15 -5.22 -2.31
N PRO A 397 -20.96 -4.95 -3.33
CA PRO A 397 -21.16 -3.59 -3.81
C PRO A 397 -22.10 -2.83 -2.86
N TYR A 398 -21.74 -1.58 -2.58
CA TYR A 398 -22.60 -0.65 -1.89
C TYR A 398 -22.70 0.65 -2.69
N VAL A 399 -23.94 1.07 -2.99
CA VAL A 399 -24.23 2.24 -3.81
C VAL A 399 -25.23 3.12 -3.05
N ASP A 400 -24.84 4.36 -2.74
CA ASP A 400 -25.65 5.37 -2.04
C ASP A 400 -25.74 6.64 -2.92
N ILE A 401 -26.77 6.71 -3.74
CA ILE A 401 -27.01 7.82 -4.68
C ILE A 401 -28.11 8.72 -4.11
N ARG A 402 -27.77 9.98 -3.90
CA ARG A 402 -28.66 11.01 -3.36
C ARG A 402 -28.87 12.15 -4.36
N GLU A 403 -28.62 11.91 -5.65
CA GLU A 403 -28.73 12.88 -6.74
C GLU A 403 -29.29 12.19 -7.99
N ASP A 404 -30.23 12.83 -8.69
CA ASP A 404 -30.91 12.23 -9.82
C ASP A 404 -30.14 12.35 -11.15
N ASP A 405 -29.39 13.46 -11.32
CA ASP A 405 -28.60 13.70 -12.53
C ASP A 405 -27.20 13.07 -12.43
N VAL A 406 -27.13 11.74 -12.54
CA VAL A 406 -25.89 10.97 -12.44
C VAL A 406 -25.86 9.82 -13.44
N SER A 407 -24.66 9.39 -13.84
CA SER A 407 -24.45 8.21 -14.68
C SER A 407 -23.58 7.20 -13.93
N MET A 408 -24.15 6.02 -13.65
CA MET A 408 -23.52 4.97 -12.85
C MET A 408 -23.50 3.64 -13.59
N GLY A 409 -22.33 3.02 -13.68
CA GLY A 409 -22.14 1.65 -14.16
C GLY A 409 -21.49 0.79 -13.09
N HIS A 410 -22.02 -0.40 -12.84
CA HIS A 410 -21.35 -1.42 -12.02
C HIS A 410 -21.51 -2.77 -12.69
N GLU A 411 -20.39 -3.37 -13.04
CA GLU A 411 -20.31 -4.71 -13.60
C GLU A 411 -19.40 -5.57 -12.74
N ALA A 412 -19.82 -6.80 -12.48
CA ALA A 412 -19.02 -7.78 -11.76
C ALA A 412 -19.07 -9.13 -12.50
N SER A 413 -17.92 -9.72 -12.75
CA SER A 413 -17.81 -11.04 -13.35
C SER A 413 -16.99 -11.97 -12.47
N VAL A 414 -17.38 -13.25 -12.41
CA VAL A 414 -16.59 -14.33 -11.80
C VAL A 414 -16.47 -15.43 -12.83
N SER A 415 -15.23 -15.76 -13.20
CA SER A 415 -14.94 -16.80 -14.18
C SER A 415 -13.99 -17.85 -13.58
N LYS A 416 -14.07 -19.08 -14.07
CA LYS A 416 -13.08 -20.11 -13.87
C LYS A 416 -12.09 -20.10 -15.04
N VAL A 417 -10.85 -20.51 -14.81
CA VAL A 417 -9.89 -20.77 -15.90
C VAL A 417 -10.50 -21.76 -16.88
N SER A 418 -10.46 -21.42 -18.15
CA SER A 418 -11.03 -22.25 -19.23
C SER A 418 -10.17 -23.49 -19.45
N ASP A 419 -10.78 -24.66 -19.29
CA ASP A 419 -10.12 -25.95 -19.55
C ASP A 419 -9.68 -26.05 -21.05
N ASP A 420 -10.43 -25.42 -21.99
CA ASP A 420 -10.07 -25.38 -23.41
C ASP A 420 -8.84 -24.50 -23.68
N GLN A 421 -8.73 -23.35 -23.00
CA GLN A 421 -7.54 -22.49 -23.11
C GLN A 421 -6.31 -23.19 -22.54
N LEU A 422 -6.44 -23.83 -21.39
CA LEU A 422 -5.37 -24.60 -20.76
C LEU A 422 -4.93 -25.75 -21.69
N PHE A 423 -5.88 -26.55 -22.18
CA PHE A 423 -5.60 -27.62 -23.11
C PHE A 423 -4.90 -27.12 -24.38
N TYR A 424 -5.33 -25.98 -24.94
CA TYR A 424 -4.70 -25.40 -26.12
C TYR A 424 -3.24 -25.04 -25.89
N LEU A 425 -2.91 -24.40 -24.77
CA LEU A 425 -1.54 -24.02 -24.42
C LEU A 425 -0.68 -25.25 -24.18
N MET A 426 -1.18 -26.23 -23.42
CA MET A 426 -0.49 -27.52 -23.18
C MET A 426 -0.27 -28.30 -24.48
N SER A 427 -1.20 -28.26 -25.41
CA SER A 427 -1.04 -28.91 -26.72
C SER A 427 0.06 -28.25 -27.60
N ARG A 428 0.50 -27.05 -27.23
CA ARG A 428 1.64 -26.34 -27.83
C ARG A 428 2.96 -26.60 -27.11
N GLY A 429 2.97 -27.49 -26.11
CA GLY A 429 4.16 -27.94 -25.42
C GLY A 429 4.49 -27.17 -24.14
N MET A 430 3.55 -26.39 -23.61
CA MET A 430 3.69 -25.75 -22.31
C MET A 430 3.33 -26.76 -21.20
N GLU A 431 4.07 -26.70 -20.10
CA GLU A 431 3.68 -27.41 -18.87
C GLU A 431 2.44 -26.73 -18.27
N GLU A 432 1.65 -27.48 -17.49
CA GLU A 432 0.36 -27.02 -16.96
C GLU A 432 0.51 -25.74 -16.13
N ASP A 433 1.49 -25.71 -15.20
CA ASP A 433 1.73 -24.54 -14.33
C ASP A 433 2.16 -23.30 -15.15
N GLU A 434 2.97 -23.47 -16.18
CA GLU A 434 3.39 -22.38 -17.08
C GLU A 434 2.19 -21.84 -17.88
N ALA A 435 1.35 -22.74 -18.41
CA ALA A 435 0.14 -22.36 -19.13
C ALA A 435 -0.84 -21.61 -18.23
N MET A 436 -1.02 -22.08 -17.00
CA MET A 436 -1.86 -21.43 -15.99
C MET A 436 -1.33 -20.04 -15.63
N ALA A 437 -0.03 -19.92 -15.36
CA ALA A 437 0.61 -18.63 -15.07
C ALA A 437 0.44 -17.63 -16.23
N MET A 438 0.52 -18.11 -17.49
CA MET A 438 0.28 -17.27 -18.68
C MET A 438 -1.16 -16.75 -18.72
N ILE A 439 -2.16 -17.58 -18.43
CA ILE A 439 -3.58 -17.16 -18.38
C ILE A 439 -3.79 -16.11 -17.30
N VAL A 440 -3.25 -16.33 -16.09
CA VAL A 440 -3.36 -15.41 -14.97
C VAL A 440 -2.68 -14.08 -15.28
N ARG A 441 -1.46 -14.09 -15.86
CA ARG A 441 -0.78 -12.86 -16.29
C ARG A 441 -1.59 -12.08 -17.33
N GLY A 442 -2.17 -12.76 -18.31
CA GLY A 442 -3.06 -12.13 -19.30
C GLY A 442 -4.31 -11.48 -18.66
N PHE A 443 -4.86 -12.12 -17.62
CA PHE A 443 -5.99 -11.58 -16.89
C PHE A 443 -5.67 -10.28 -16.14
N VAL A 444 -4.49 -10.18 -15.52
CA VAL A 444 -4.07 -9.00 -14.74
C VAL A 444 -3.32 -7.94 -15.56
N GLU A 445 -2.97 -8.25 -16.81
CA GLU A 445 -2.19 -7.38 -17.71
C GLU A 445 -2.67 -5.92 -17.79
N PRO A 446 -3.99 -5.62 -17.85
CA PRO A 446 -4.45 -4.23 -17.91
C PRO A 446 -3.97 -3.34 -16.78
N ILE A 447 -3.77 -3.92 -15.57
CA ILE A 447 -3.27 -3.20 -14.40
C ILE A 447 -1.75 -3.28 -14.35
N ALA A 448 -1.16 -4.43 -14.69
CA ALA A 448 0.30 -4.61 -14.69
C ALA A 448 1.02 -3.62 -15.63
N LYS A 449 0.39 -3.22 -16.74
CA LYS A 449 0.91 -2.21 -17.67
C LYS A 449 0.98 -0.80 -17.08
N GLU A 450 0.23 -0.53 -16.03
CA GLU A 450 0.22 0.77 -15.35
C GLU A 450 1.28 0.88 -14.27
N LEU A 451 1.96 -0.22 -13.95
CA LEU A 451 3.07 -0.23 -12.97
C LEU A 451 4.35 0.26 -13.62
N PRO A 452 5.25 0.91 -12.85
CA PRO A 452 6.64 1.07 -13.26
C PRO A 452 7.25 -0.30 -13.63
N MET A 453 8.20 -0.30 -14.58
CA MET A 453 8.67 -1.55 -15.21
C MET A 453 9.22 -2.56 -14.20
N GLU A 454 10.00 -2.09 -13.21
CA GLU A 454 10.56 -2.93 -12.15
C GLU A 454 9.46 -3.62 -11.30
N TYR A 455 8.38 -2.91 -11.00
CA TYR A 455 7.24 -3.45 -10.25
C TYR A 455 6.36 -4.38 -11.11
N ALA A 456 6.25 -4.11 -12.40
CA ALA A 456 5.56 -5.02 -13.32
C ALA A 456 6.32 -6.35 -13.44
N LEU A 457 7.66 -6.32 -13.44
CA LEU A 457 8.50 -7.53 -13.43
C LEU A 457 8.35 -8.28 -12.12
N GLU A 458 8.38 -7.59 -10.98
CA GLU A 458 8.17 -8.20 -9.67
C GLU A 458 6.78 -8.85 -9.58
N LEU A 459 5.72 -8.16 -9.99
CA LEU A 459 4.35 -8.70 -10.01
C LEU A 459 4.27 -9.99 -10.84
N ASN A 460 4.85 -10.00 -12.04
CA ASN A 460 4.83 -11.18 -12.90
C ASN A 460 5.57 -12.35 -12.28
N ARG A 461 6.72 -12.10 -11.64
CA ARG A 461 7.48 -13.14 -10.92
C ARG A 461 6.70 -13.68 -9.72
N LEU A 462 6.06 -12.81 -8.95
CA LEU A 462 5.24 -13.23 -7.82
C LEU A 462 4.07 -14.11 -8.27
N ILE A 463 3.44 -13.77 -9.38
CA ILE A 463 2.38 -14.61 -9.97
C ILE A 463 2.95 -16.00 -10.37
N GLU A 464 4.11 -16.07 -11.00
CA GLU A 464 4.76 -17.35 -11.33
C GLU A 464 5.02 -18.20 -10.09
N LEU A 465 5.66 -17.61 -9.06
CA LEU A 465 5.93 -18.30 -7.79
C LEU A 465 4.63 -18.78 -7.10
N GLN A 466 3.60 -17.95 -7.11
CA GLN A 466 2.28 -18.35 -6.58
C GLN A 466 1.67 -19.50 -7.39
N MET A 467 1.88 -19.56 -8.70
CA MET A 467 1.36 -20.63 -9.55
C MET A 467 2.15 -21.94 -9.38
N GLU A 468 3.45 -21.89 -9.14
CA GLU A 468 4.29 -23.05 -8.84
C GLU A 468 4.04 -23.63 -7.42
N GLY A 469 3.31 -22.91 -6.56
CA GLY A 469 3.11 -23.31 -5.16
C GLY A 469 4.34 -23.13 -4.28
N ALA A 470 5.35 -22.39 -4.75
CA ALA A 470 6.61 -22.15 -4.03
C ALA A 470 6.51 -21.03 -2.97
N VAL A 471 5.36 -20.40 -2.85
CA VAL A 471 5.13 -19.26 -1.95
C VAL A 471 4.06 -19.63 -0.93
N GLY A 472 4.50 -19.99 0.28
CA GLY A 472 3.65 -20.38 1.40
C GLY A 472 4.33 -20.11 2.72
#